data_26f19457332f8beefd740b12603e7296
#
_entry.id   26f19457332f8beefd740b12603e7296
#
_cell.length_a   1.000
_cell.length_b   1.000
_cell.length_c   1.000
_cell.angle_alpha   90.00
_cell.angle_beta   90.00
_cell.angle_gamma   90.00
#
_symmetry.space_group_name_H-M   'P 1'
#
loop_
_entity.id
_entity.type
_entity.pdbx_description
1 polymer ?
#
loop_
_entity_poly.entity_id
_entity_poly.type
_entity_poly.pdbx_seq_one_letter_code
_entity_poly.pdbx_strand_id
1 'polypeptide(L)' 'MRITDLARKTGASADELRYIEKKGFIKSRMTKLKQREVRQYRESDIRQIELIIKFRRQGFTWDMAHKKALEEMEKQTLL' A
#
# COMPACT_ATOMS: atom_id res chain seq x y z
N MET A 1 -2.59 3.84 -11.34
CA MET A 1 -1.16 3.64 -11.04
C MET A 1 -0.87 2.15 -11.00
N ARG A 2 0.20 1.74 -11.67
CA ARG A 2 0.60 0.32 -11.70
C ARG A 2 1.50 0.00 -10.51
N ILE A 3 1.68 -1.32 -10.26
CA ILE A 3 2.49 -1.79 -9.12
C ILE A 3 3.94 -1.30 -9.19
N THR A 4 4.51 -1.19 -10.39
CA THR A 4 5.89 -0.69 -10.56
C THR A 4 6.02 0.77 -10.18
N ASP A 5 5.01 1.58 -10.50
CA ASP A 5 4.97 2.99 -10.12
C ASP A 5 4.80 3.12 -8.61
N LEU A 6 3.95 2.28 -8.05
CA LEU A 6 3.68 2.27 -6.60
C LEU A 6 4.94 1.88 -5.83
N ALA A 7 5.67 0.85 -6.30
CA ALA A 7 6.91 0.42 -5.69
C ALA A 7 7.94 1.55 -5.69
N ARG A 8 8.09 2.24 -6.81
CA ARG A 8 9.04 3.35 -6.93
C ARG A 8 8.69 4.50 -6.00
N LYS A 9 7.41 4.83 -5.89
CA LYS A 9 6.94 5.95 -5.06
C LYS A 9 6.97 5.67 -3.58
N THR A 10 6.78 4.42 -3.18
CA THR A 10 6.70 4.05 -1.75
C THR A 10 8.00 3.50 -1.20
N GLY A 11 8.92 3.08 -2.06
CA GLY A 11 10.14 2.41 -1.62
C GLY A 11 9.92 0.94 -1.27
N ALA A 12 8.72 0.42 -1.44
CA ALA A 12 8.42 -0.99 -1.21
C ALA A 12 8.80 -1.82 -2.44
N SER A 13 9.12 -3.09 -2.22
CA SER A 13 9.33 -4.01 -3.34
C SER A 13 7.99 -4.48 -3.89
N ALA A 14 8.00 -5.00 -5.12
CA ALA A 14 6.78 -5.56 -5.71
C ALA A 14 6.24 -6.71 -4.87
N ASP A 15 7.12 -7.54 -4.32
CA ASP A 15 6.71 -8.66 -3.47
C ASP A 15 6.06 -8.18 -2.17
N GLU A 16 6.59 -7.13 -1.58
CA GLU A 16 6.00 -6.52 -0.39
C GLU A 16 4.60 -5.97 -0.70
N LEU A 17 4.45 -5.31 -1.84
CA LEU A 17 3.16 -4.77 -2.25
C LEU A 17 2.14 -5.88 -2.52
N ARG A 18 2.55 -6.97 -3.13
CA ARG A 18 1.67 -8.12 -3.34
C ARG A 18 1.23 -8.73 -2.02
N TYR A 19 2.13 -8.80 -1.06
CA TYR A 19 1.82 -9.30 0.28
C TYR A 19 0.81 -8.38 0.98
N ILE A 20 1.02 -7.07 0.93
CA ILE A 20 0.13 -6.08 1.52
C ILE A 20 -1.28 -6.21 0.92
N GLU A 21 -1.36 -6.37 -0.40
CA GLU A 21 -2.64 -6.55 -1.09
C GLU A 21 -3.30 -7.88 -0.70
N LYS A 22 -2.50 -8.96 -0.64
CA LYS A 22 -2.99 -10.28 -0.26
C LYS A 22 -3.58 -10.28 1.15
N LYS A 23 -2.98 -9.54 2.07
CA LYS A 23 -3.49 -9.40 3.43
C LYS A 23 -4.74 -8.53 3.51
N GLY A 24 -5.10 -7.86 2.42
CA GLY A 24 -6.27 -6.99 2.39
C GLY A 24 -6.03 -5.60 2.97
N PHE A 25 -4.79 -5.21 3.19
CA PHE A 25 -4.47 -3.89 3.75
C PHE A 25 -4.74 -2.77 2.75
N ILE A 26 -4.58 -3.06 1.47
CA ILE A 26 -4.96 -2.16 0.38
C ILE A 26 -5.72 -2.97 -0.67
N LYS A 27 -6.45 -2.29 -1.53
CA LYS A 27 -7.20 -2.94 -2.61
C LYS A 27 -6.81 -2.32 -3.94
N SER A 28 -6.54 -3.17 -4.92
CA SER A 28 -6.35 -2.72 -6.28
C SER A 28 -7.69 -2.73 -7.02
N ARG A 29 -7.77 -1.94 -8.08
CA ARG A 29 -8.92 -1.91 -8.96
C ARG A 29 -8.49 -2.52 -10.29
N MET A 30 -9.28 -3.45 -10.82
CA MET A 30 -9.03 -4.04 -12.13
C MET A 30 -9.62 -3.16 -13.21
N THR A 31 -8.79 -2.75 -14.16
CA THR A 31 -9.23 -1.96 -15.30
C THR A 31 -9.02 -2.77 -16.58
N LYS A 32 -10.07 -2.87 -17.37
CA LYS A 32 -10.01 -3.57 -18.64
C LYS A 32 -9.47 -2.63 -19.72
N LEU A 33 -8.32 -2.98 -20.29
CA LEU A 33 -7.71 -2.25 -21.38
C LEU A 33 -7.68 -3.15 -22.61
N LYS A 34 -8.55 -2.88 -23.56
CA LYS A 34 -8.70 -3.69 -24.79
C LYS A 34 -8.94 -5.17 -24.46
N GLN A 35 -7.92 -6.03 -24.62
CA GLN A 35 -8.06 -7.47 -24.39
C GLN A 35 -7.35 -7.95 -23.12
N ARG A 36 -6.92 -7.06 -22.25
CA ARG A 36 -6.24 -7.46 -21.02
C ARG A 36 -6.73 -6.66 -19.82
N GLU A 37 -6.59 -7.26 -18.64
CA GLU A 37 -6.91 -6.60 -17.40
C GLU A 37 -5.62 -6.09 -16.75
N VAL A 38 -5.67 -4.87 -16.22
CA VAL A 38 -4.51 -4.25 -15.57
C VAL A 38 -4.93 -3.81 -14.18
N ARG A 39 -4.12 -4.11 -13.18
CA ARG A 39 -4.35 -3.65 -11.81
C ARG A 39 -3.99 -2.17 -11.68
N GLN A 40 -4.88 -1.42 -11.07
CA GLN A 40 -4.68 -0.01 -10.80
C GLN A 40 -4.74 0.24 -9.29
N TYR A 41 -3.83 1.05 -8.80
CA TYR A 41 -3.76 1.43 -7.38
C TYR A 41 -4.07 2.91 -7.24
N ARG A 42 -4.60 3.31 -6.08
CA ARG A 42 -4.97 4.70 -5.82
C ARG A 42 -3.80 5.45 -5.21
N GLU A 43 -3.73 6.74 -5.49
CA GLU A 43 -2.70 7.58 -4.88
C GLU A 43 -2.84 7.65 -3.37
N SER A 44 -4.06 7.55 -2.85
CA SER A 44 -4.30 7.53 -1.40
C SER A 44 -3.62 6.33 -0.72
N ASP A 45 -3.36 5.25 -1.47
CA ASP A 45 -2.68 4.08 -0.93
C ASP A 45 -1.19 4.33 -0.71
N ILE A 46 -0.60 5.30 -1.40
CA ILE A 46 0.82 5.61 -1.28
C ILE A 46 1.19 5.90 0.17
N ARG A 47 0.46 6.79 0.81
CA ARG A 47 0.74 7.18 2.19
C ARG A 47 0.62 6.01 3.14
N GLN A 48 -0.44 5.21 2.98
CA GLN A 48 -0.66 4.04 3.82
C GLN A 48 0.47 3.03 3.66
N ILE A 49 0.88 2.75 2.43
CA ILE A 49 1.96 1.81 2.15
C ILE A 49 3.28 2.31 2.71
N GLU A 50 3.59 3.58 2.52
CA GLU A 50 4.81 4.17 3.06
C GLU A 50 4.89 3.99 4.59
N LEU A 51 3.79 4.22 5.28
CA LEU A 51 3.74 4.07 6.72
C LEU A 51 3.89 2.61 7.15
N ILE A 52 3.22 1.68 6.44
CA ILE A 52 3.36 0.26 6.73
C ILE A 52 4.81 -0.18 6.59
N ILE A 53 5.46 0.20 5.49
CA ILE A 53 6.86 -0.17 5.24
C ILE A 53 7.78 0.46 6.29
N LYS A 54 7.53 1.70 6.64
CA LYS A 54 8.29 2.39 7.69
C LYS A 54 8.29 1.59 8.99
N PHE A 55 7.10 1.19 9.44
CA PHE A 55 6.98 0.44 10.70
C PHE A 55 7.55 -0.97 10.58
N ARG A 56 7.41 -1.61 9.42
CA ARG A 56 8.04 -2.91 9.19
C ARG A 56 9.55 -2.84 9.35
N ARG A 57 10.17 -1.79 8.82
CA ARG A 57 11.63 -1.61 8.93
C ARG A 57 12.08 -1.29 10.35
N GLN A 58 11.17 -0.81 11.18
CA GLN A 58 11.42 -0.60 12.60
C GLN A 58 11.29 -1.88 13.42
N GLY A 59 10.88 -2.98 12.80
CA GLY A 59 10.80 -4.28 13.46
C GLY A 59 9.40 -4.73 13.85
N PHE A 60 8.36 -3.99 13.49
CA PHE A 60 6.98 -4.40 13.77
C PHE A 60 6.53 -5.49 12.81
N THR A 61 5.60 -6.34 13.28
CA THR A 61 4.98 -7.33 12.41
C THR A 61 4.12 -6.63 11.36
N TRP A 62 3.73 -7.36 10.32
CA TRP A 62 2.86 -6.80 9.28
C TRP A 62 1.54 -6.27 9.85
N ASP A 63 0.92 -7.03 10.75
CA ASP A 63 -0.35 -6.62 11.34
C ASP A 63 -0.20 -5.38 12.21
N MET A 64 0.84 -5.30 13.02
CA MET A 64 1.10 -4.12 13.84
C MET A 64 1.50 -2.92 12.99
N ALA A 65 2.30 -3.13 11.96
CA ALA A 65 2.67 -2.06 11.05
C ALA A 65 1.43 -1.46 10.38
N HIS A 66 0.50 -2.30 9.95
CA HIS A 66 -0.75 -1.84 9.36
C HIS A 66 -1.59 -1.06 10.35
N LYS A 67 -1.73 -1.58 11.58
CA LYS A 67 -2.49 -0.90 12.63
C LYS A 67 -1.92 0.47 12.94
N LYS A 68 -0.60 0.55 13.10
CA LYS A 68 0.07 1.83 13.37
C LYS A 68 -0.05 2.80 12.20
N ALA A 69 0.00 2.30 10.98
CA ALA A 69 -0.19 3.13 9.80
C ALA A 69 -1.57 3.76 9.78
N LEU A 70 -2.61 2.99 10.11
CA LEU A 70 -3.97 3.50 10.18
C LEU A 70 -4.12 4.56 11.27
N GLU A 71 -3.51 4.35 12.43
CA GLU A 71 -3.52 5.31 13.53
C GLU A 71 -2.87 6.63 13.11
N GLU A 72 -1.75 6.57 12.42
CA GLU A 72 -1.06 7.77 11.92
C GLU A 72 -1.92 8.52 10.89
N MET A 73 -2.59 7.78 10.01
CA MET A 73 -3.46 8.39 9.02
C MET A 73 -4.66 9.09 9.66
N GLU A 74 -5.22 8.49 10.70
CA GLU A 74 -6.32 9.11 11.45
C GLU A 74 -5.89 10.41 12.12
N LYS A 75 -4.70 10.44 12.70
CA LYS A 75 -4.16 11.66 13.32
C LYS A 75 -4.03 12.80 12.33
N GLN A 76 -3.69 12.48 11.08
CA GLN A 76 -3.53 13.49 10.04
C GLN A 76 -4.86 14.02 9.51
N THR A 77 -5.93 13.24 9.64
CA THR A 77 -7.25 13.63 9.15
C THR A 77 -8.10 14.35 10.19
N LEU A 78 -7.69 14.32 11.45
CA LEU A 78 -8.42 14.97 12.55
C LEU A 78 -8.10 16.46 12.71
N LEU A 79 -7.38 17.00 11.78
CA LEU A 79 -7.05 18.43 11.81
C LEU A 79 -8.07 19.25 10.95
#